data_7abe39dcfc93608c63c68830c5229068
#
_entry.id   7abe39dcfc93608c63c68830c5229068
#
_cell.length_a   1.000
_cell.length_b   1.000
_cell.length_c   1.000
_cell.angle_alpha   90.00
_cell.angle_beta   90.00
_cell.angle_gamma   90.00
#
_symmetry.space_group_name_H-M   'P 1'
#
loop_
_entity.id
_entity.type
_entity.pdbx_description
1 polymer ?
#
loop_
_entity_poly.entity_id
_entity_poly.type
_entity_poly.pdbx_seq_one_letter_code
_entity_poly.pdbx_strand_id
1 'polypeptide(L)'
;KGPHLSDMFSYARDINDSGQVVGYAESPYYGNYHYGFITGPDGMGFTNLGVFTPIAINNSGEAVGDSTLFSHGGMTNLNLLDVVISAGWSNLYVVDINNYGQMVGYGIDNNGHYHAFLLSYTPDTVFTPGPIIAPSIPEPETYAMLLSGLGLLGFMARRRKAATA
;
A
#
# COMPACT_ATOMS: atom_id res chain seq x y z
N LYS A 1 15.02 6.00 31.08
CA LYS A 1 15.74 6.63 29.95
C LYS A 1 15.50 5.73 28.76
N GLY A 2 14.79 6.20 27.73
CA GLY A 2 14.57 5.44 26.51
C GLY A 2 15.88 5.21 25.75
N PRO A 3 15.88 4.27 24.77
CA PRO A 3 17.08 3.99 23.99
C PRO A 3 17.56 5.25 23.25
N HIS A 4 18.87 5.50 23.28
CA HIS A 4 19.50 6.52 22.45
C HIS A 4 19.55 5.99 21.01
N LEU A 5 19.05 6.74 20.04
CA LEU A 5 19.05 6.35 18.62
C LEU A 5 20.45 6.10 18.05
N SER A 6 21.49 6.69 18.67
CA SER A 6 22.89 6.42 18.32
C SER A 6 23.35 4.97 18.52
N ASP A 7 22.61 4.20 19.32
CA ASP A 7 22.96 2.83 19.68
C ASP A 7 22.12 1.81 18.89
N MET A 8 21.35 2.28 17.89
CA MET A 8 20.43 1.50 17.09
C MET A 8 20.95 1.29 15.66
N PHE A 9 20.67 0.15 15.09
CA PHE A 9 20.77 -0.04 13.64
C PHE A 9 19.57 0.66 12.97
N SER A 10 19.81 1.39 11.90
CA SER A 10 18.74 2.09 11.18
C SER A 10 18.70 1.69 9.72
N TYR A 11 17.48 1.58 9.20
CA TYR A 11 17.20 1.14 7.85
C TYR A 11 16.28 2.15 7.19
N ALA A 12 16.74 2.78 6.10
CA ALA A 12 15.90 3.61 5.24
C ALA A 12 14.97 2.71 4.41
N ARG A 13 13.75 3.18 4.20
CA ARG A 13 12.73 2.45 3.43
C ARG A 13 12.32 3.19 2.17
N ASP A 14 12.08 4.50 2.30
CA ASP A 14 11.60 5.31 1.18
C ASP A 14 12.04 6.76 1.33
N ILE A 15 12.00 7.52 0.23
CA ILE A 15 12.40 8.92 0.13
C ILE A 15 11.45 9.67 -0.81
N ASN A 16 11.02 10.88 -0.43
CA ASN A 16 10.22 11.75 -1.27
C ASN A 16 11.06 12.79 -2.04
N ASP A 17 10.41 13.57 -2.91
CA ASP A 17 11.08 14.57 -3.78
C ASP A 17 11.73 15.72 -2.99
N SER A 18 11.33 15.97 -1.74
CA SER A 18 11.97 16.96 -0.87
C SER A 18 13.17 16.40 -0.09
N GLY A 19 13.56 15.15 -0.33
CA GLY A 19 14.66 14.49 0.36
C GLY A 19 14.34 14.04 1.78
N GLN A 20 13.06 14.01 2.18
CA GLN A 20 12.66 13.40 3.45
C GLN A 20 12.75 11.89 3.33
N VAL A 21 13.40 11.25 4.28
CA VAL A 21 13.56 9.80 4.35
C VAL A 21 12.74 9.24 5.48
N VAL A 22 12.04 8.13 5.24
CA VAL A 22 11.40 7.32 6.26
C VAL A 22 12.08 5.98 6.39
N GLY A 23 11.96 5.40 7.57
CA GLY A 23 12.54 4.10 7.88
C GLY A 23 12.34 3.74 9.34
N TYR A 24 13.06 2.76 9.80
CA TYR A 24 13.01 2.34 11.19
C TYR A 24 14.41 2.11 11.76
N ALA A 25 14.50 2.19 13.07
CA ALA A 25 15.67 1.83 13.85
C ALA A 25 15.31 0.70 14.82
N GLU A 26 16.23 -0.23 15.00
CA GLU A 26 16.09 -1.35 15.93
C GLU A 26 17.23 -1.36 16.94
N SER A 27 16.90 -1.66 18.19
CA SER A 27 17.89 -1.75 19.26
C SER A 27 18.23 -3.22 19.52
N PRO A 28 19.51 -3.58 19.52
CA PRO A 28 19.93 -4.92 19.91
C PRO A 28 19.68 -5.25 21.39
N TYR A 29 19.37 -4.22 22.23
CA TYR A 29 19.23 -4.35 23.68
C TYR A 29 17.80 -4.32 24.19
N TYR A 30 16.82 -3.87 23.39
CA TYR A 30 15.44 -3.63 23.82
C TYR A 30 14.39 -4.50 23.13
N GLY A 31 14.80 -5.67 22.64
CA GLY A 31 13.91 -6.58 21.90
C GLY A 31 13.74 -6.14 20.44
N ASN A 32 12.90 -6.86 19.71
CA ASN A 32 12.69 -6.64 18.27
C ASN A 32 11.68 -5.51 17.97
N TYR A 33 11.73 -4.40 18.73
CA TYR A 33 10.87 -3.26 18.44
C TYR A 33 11.51 -2.40 17.35
N HIS A 34 10.72 -2.10 16.33
CA HIS A 34 11.07 -1.12 15.32
C HIS A 34 10.54 0.25 15.74
N TYR A 35 11.42 1.21 15.80
CA TYR A 35 11.10 2.61 16.05
C TYR A 35 11.17 3.35 14.74
N GLY A 36 10.01 3.77 14.21
CA GLY A 36 9.93 4.52 12.98
C GLY A 36 10.59 5.88 13.09
N PHE A 37 11.10 6.35 11.97
CA PHE A 37 11.62 7.72 11.88
C PHE A 37 11.23 8.38 10.55
N ILE A 38 11.23 9.71 10.58
CA ILE A 38 11.21 10.57 9.41
C ILE A 38 12.28 11.63 9.56
N THR A 39 13.00 11.95 8.49
CA THR A 39 13.94 13.08 8.44
C THR A 39 13.24 14.36 8.01
N GLY A 40 13.86 15.51 8.23
CA GLY A 40 13.50 16.74 7.53
C GLY A 40 13.90 16.71 6.06
N PRO A 41 13.64 17.81 5.32
CA PRO A 41 14.09 17.97 3.93
C PRO A 41 15.61 17.78 3.82
N ASP A 42 16.04 17.27 2.67
CA ASP A 42 17.44 16.96 2.38
C ASP A 42 18.07 15.91 3.32
N GLY A 43 17.26 15.08 3.94
CA GLY A 43 17.69 14.05 4.88
C GLY A 43 18.19 14.57 6.23
N MET A 44 18.04 15.87 6.50
CA MET A 44 18.52 16.49 7.71
C MET A 44 17.52 16.35 8.87
N GLY A 45 18.08 16.22 10.08
CA GLY A 45 17.25 16.03 11.28
C GLY A 45 16.72 14.61 11.40
N PHE A 46 16.02 14.37 12.50
CA PHE A 46 15.47 13.04 12.81
C PHE A 46 14.29 13.20 13.77
N THR A 47 13.13 12.77 13.35
CA THR A 47 11.93 12.72 14.19
C THR A 47 11.59 11.26 14.47
N ASN A 48 11.50 10.91 15.75
CA ASN A 48 11.08 9.58 16.18
C ASN A 48 9.55 9.47 16.10
N LEU A 49 9.06 8.48 15.39
CA LEU A 49 7.64 8.20 15.19
C LEU A 49 7.08 7.15 16.19
N GLY A 50 7.90 6.69 17.16
CA GLY A 50 7.49 5.64 18.09
C GLY A 50 7.54 4.24 17.48
N VAL A 51 6.78 3.31 18.07
CA VAL A 51 6.71 1.90 17.59
C VAL A 51 5.86 1.88 16.33
N PHE A 52 6.50 2.03 15.19
CA PHE A 52 5.93 2.12 13.86
C PHE A 52 6.99 1.74 12.83
N THR A 53 6.60 1.05 11.77
CA THR A 53 7.51 0.66 10.69
C THR A 53 7.05 1.30 9.38
N PRO A 54 7.41 2.57 9.11
CA PRO A 54 7.04 3.20 7.84
C PRO A 54 7.77 2.51 6.69
N ILE A 55 7.05 2.34 5.58
CA ILE A 55 7.54 1.67 4.37
C ILE A 55 7.47 2.55 3.13
N ALA A 56 6.59 3.56 3.10
CA ALA A 56 6.46 4.51 2.00
C ALA A 56 6.15 5.91 2.54
N ILE A 57 6.51 6.95 1.75
CA ILE A 57 6.27 8.38 2.04
C ILE A 57 5.88 9.10 0.76
N ASN A 58 4.87 10.00 0.84
CA ASN A 58 4.53 10.89 -0.26
C ASN A 58 5.19 12.28 -0.13
N ASN A 59 4.97 13.15 -1.13
CA ASN A 59 5.56 14.49 -1.16
C ASN A 59 4.96 15.47 -0.14
N SER A 60 3.83 15.12 0.49
CA SER A 60 3.26 15.87 1.60
C SER A 60 3.87 15.52 2.96
N GLY A 61 4.82 14.55 2.97
CA GLY A 61 5.44 14.05 4.20
C GLY A 61 4.55 13.09 4.99
N GLU A 62 3.52 12.54 4.34
CA GLU A 62 2.68 11.49 4.92
C GLU A 62 3.36 10.14 4.71
N ALA A 63 3.48 9.37 5.78
CA ALA A 63 4.14 8.07 5.76
C ALA A 63 3.19 6.95 6.17
N VAL A 64 3.31 5.81 5.52
CA VAL A 64 2.47 4.64 5.78
C VAL A 64 3.31 3.41 6.08
N GLY A 65 2.73 2.49 6.85
CA GLY A 65 3.28 1.19 7.13
C GLY A 65 2.33 0.39 8.03
N ASP A 66 2.34 -0.92 7.92
CA ASP A 66 1.38 -1.79 8.59
C ASP A 66 -0.07 -1.31 8.34
N SER A 67 -0.81 -1.00 9.39
CA SER A 67 -2.16 -0.41 9.30
C SER A 67 -2.19 1.06 9.75
N THR A 68 -1.09 1.77 9.63
CA THR A 68 -0.92 3.11 10.21
C THR A 68 -0.55 4.13 9.14
N LEU A 69 -1.19 5.31 9.22
CA LEU A 69 -0.83 6.54 8.51
C LEU A 69 -0.26 7.54 9.51
N PHE A 70 0.94 8.04 9.26
CA PHE A 70 1.48 9.25 9.88
C PHE A 70 1.19 10.45 8.97
N SER A 71 0.50 11.44 9.50
CA SER A 71 0.14 12.67 8.77
C SER A 71 0.02 13.83 9.76
N HIS A 72 0.53 15.00 9.40
CA HIS A 72 0.43 16.25 10.20
C HIS A 72 0.90 16.09 11.66
N GLY A 73 1.92 15.26 11.88
CA GLY A 73 2.47 15.00 13.22
C GLY A 73 1.64 14.03 14.09
N GLY A 74 0.57 13.45 13.55
CA GLY A 74 -0.30 12.46 14.21
C GLY A 74 -0.24 11.09 13.57
N MET A 75 -0.65 10.06 14.34
CA MET A 75 -0.78 8.68 13.88
C MET A 75 -2.25 8.30 13.79
N THR A 76 -2.65 7.74 12.69
CA THR A 76 -4.01 7.20 12.46
C THR A 76 -3.94 5.71 12.22
N ASN A 77 -4.64 4.92 13.05
CA ASN A 77 -4.82 3.50 12.79
C ASN A 77 -5.97 3.31 11.77
N LEU A 78 -5.62 2.85 10.59
CA LEU A 78 -6.56 2.73 9.47
C LEU A 78 -7.64 1.67 9.70
N ASN A 79 -7.37 0.64 10.50
CA ASN A 79 -8.38 -0.36 10.88
C ASN A 79 -9.53 0.22 11.74
N LEU A 80 -9.33 1.40 12.34
CA LEU A 80 -10.32 2.05 13.17
C LEU A 80 -11.14 3.11 12.42
N LEU A 81 -10.90 3.31 11.14
CA LEU A 81 -11.68 4.21 10.31
C LEU A 81 -13.08 3.64 10.06
N ASP A 82 -14.11 4.44 10.27
CA ASP A 82 -15.51 4.05 10.05
C ASP A 82 -15.76 3.51 8.65
N VAL A 83 -15.08 4.04 7.65
CA VAL A 83 -15.15 3.57 6.27
C VAL A 83 -14.62 2.15 6.10
N VAL A 84 -13.52 1.83 6.77
CA VAL A 84 -12.92 0.50 6.74
C VAL A 84 -13.82 -0.50 7.45
N ILE A 85 -14.31 -0.12 8.64
CA ILE A 85 -15.20 -0.96 9.46
C ILE A 85 -16.54 -1.18 8.73
N SER A 86 -17.17 -0.12 8.21
CA SER A 86 -18.47 -0.23 7.53
C SER A 86 -18.40 -0.98 6.21
N ALA A 87 -17.27 -0.95 5.53
CA ALA A 87 -16.99 -1.76 4.35
C ALA A 87 -16.63 -3.22 4.69
N GLY A 88 -16.53 -3.55 5.98
CA GLY A 88 -16.24 -4.89 6.47
C GLY A 88 -14.80 -5.34 6.29
N TRP A 89 -13.87 -4.40 6.18
CA TRP A 89 -12.46 -4.70 6.11
C TRP A 89 -11.80 -4.75 7.48
N SER A 90 -10.78 -5.56 7.60
CA SER A 90 -9.95 -5.71 8.81
C SER A 90 -8.52 -6.10 8.45
N ASN A 91 -7.62 -5.99 9.43
CA ASN A 91 -6.22 -6.38 9.28
C ASN A 91 -5.57 -5.78 8.02
N LEU A 92 -5.79 -4.48 7.80
CA LEU A 92 -5.17 -3.78 6.68
C LEU A 92 -3.65 -3.79 6.82
N TYR A 93 -2.98 -4.02 5.71
CA TYR A 93 -1.54 -3.84 5.55
C TYR A 93 -1.30 -2.93 4.35
N VAL A 94 -0.88 -1.71 4.62
CA VAL A 94 -0.60 -0.70 3.59
C VAL A 94 0.82 -0.91 3.08
N VAL A 95 1.02 -0.84 1.78
CA VAL A 95 2.32 -1.04 1.14
C VAL A 95 2.83 0.20 0.42
N ASP A 96 1.95 1.15 0.07
CA ASP A 96 2.36 2.36 -0.64
C ASP A 96 1.33 3.49 -0.48
N ILE A 97 1.78 4.74 -0.69
CA ILE A 97 0.95 5.95 -0.70
C ILE A 97 1.41 6.89 -1.82
N ASN A 98 0.44 7.42 -2.59
CA ASN A 98 0.75 8.40 -3.62
C ASN A 98 0.59 9.86 -3.12
N ASN A 99 0.92 10.83 -4.00
CA ASN A 99 0.83 12.25 -3.69
C ASN A 99 -0.61 12.80 -3.57
N TYR A 100 -1.62 11.97 -3.84
CA TYR A 100 -3.04 12.29 -3.63
C TYR A 100 -3.58 11.72 -2.31
N GLY A 101 -2.71 11.16 -1.44
CA GLY A 101 -3.12 10.50 -0.20
C GLY A 101 -3.83 9.15 -0.42
N GLN A 102 -3.73 8.58 -1.62
CA GLN A 102 -4.29 7.27 -1.92
C GLN A 102 -3.30 6.19 -1.50
N MET A 103 -3.77 5.25 -0.71
CA MET A 103 -3.00 4.15 -0.15
C MET A 103 -3.43 2.82 -0.78
N VAL A 104 -2.48 1.97 -1.09
CA VAL A 104 -2.72 0.62 -1.59
C VAL A 104 -2.16 -0.41 -0.62
N GLY A 105 -2.74 -1.59 -0.64
CA GLY A 105 -2.32 -2.67 0.23
C GLY A 105 -3.22 -3.89 0.12
N TYR A 106 -3.23 -4.70 1.15
CA TYR A 106 -4.12 -5.84 1.27
C TYR A 106 -4.72 -5.91 2.66
N GLY A 107 -5.86 -6.56 2.78
CA GLY A 107 -6.58 -6.73 4.04
C GLY A 107 -7.55 -7.88 3.95
N ILE A 108 -8.25 -8.15 5.04
CA ILE A 108 -9.22 -9.23 5.14
C ILE A 108 -10.63 -8.65 4.96
N ASP A 109 -11.39 -9.23 4.03
CA ASP A 109 -12.79 -8.91 3.78
C ASP A 109 -13.75 -9.58 4.79
N ASN A 110 -15.06 -9.33 4.66
CA ASN A 110 -16.12 -9.94 5.48
C ASN A 110 -16.19 -11.47 5.41
N ASN A 111 -15.61 -12.09 4.37
CA ASN A 111 -15.61 -13.53 4.17
C ASN A 111 -14.33 -14.18 4.71
N GLY A 112 -13.42 -13.38 5.26
CA GLY A 112 -12.14 -13.86 5.80
C GLY A 112 -11.07 -14.06 4.73
N HIS A 113 -11.23 -13.51 3.53
CA HIS A 113 -10.26 -13.63 2.46
C HIS A 113 -9.38 -12.39 2.34
N TYR A 114 -8.11 -12.59 1.95
CA TYR A 114 -7.19 -11.51 1.64
C TYR A 114 -7.46 -10.95 0.25
N HIS A 115 -7.69 -9.64 0.18
CA HIS A 115 -7.83 -8.91 -1.07
C HIS A 115 -6.99 -7.63 -1.06
N ALA A 116 -6.60 -7.18 -2.25
CA ALA A 116 -6.00 -5.87 -2.43
C ALA A 116 -7.06 -4.78 -2.25
N PHE A 117 -6.65 -3.63 -1.70
CA PHE A 117 -7.50 -2.45 -1.58
C PHE A 117 -6.84 -1.20 -2.13
N LEU A 118 -7.66 -0.23 -2.47
CA LEU A 118 -7.30 1.18 -2.63
C LEU A 118 -8.10 1.99 -1.60
N LEU A 119 -7.41 2.68 -0.70
CA LEU A 119 -8.01 3.54 0.31
C LEU A 119 -7.60 5.00 0.03
N SER A 120 -8.57 5.89 -0.12
CA SER A 120 -8.34 7.33 -0.14
C SER A 120 -8.77 7.91 1.20
N TYR A 121 -7.85 8.50 1.92
CA TYR A 121 -8.10 9.13 3.21
C TYR A 121 -7.45 10.51 3.24
N THR A 122 -8.26 11.51 3.56
CA THR A 122 -7.80 12.88 3.80
C THR A 122 -8.25 13.28 5.20
N PRO A 123 -7.33 13.57 6.12
CA PRO A 123 -7.65 13.82 7.53
C PRO A 123 -8.65 14.95 7.77
N ASP A 124 -8.75 15.91 6.85
CA ASP A 124 -9.55 17.15 7.02
C ASP A 124 -10.84 17.19 6.20
N THR A 125 -11.22 16.12 5.50
CA THR A 125 -12.46 16.09 4.73
C THR A 125 -13.40 15.03 5.28
N VAL A 126 -14.68 15.42 5.43
CA VAL A 126 -15.78 14.46 5.64
C VAL A 126 -15.71 13.42 4.53
N PHE A 127 -15.40 12.19 4.91
CA PHE A 127 -15.14 11.09 3.99
C PHE A 127 -16.39 10.82 3.14
N THR A 128 -16.28 10.99 1.83
CA THR A 128 -17.21 10.37 0.88
C THR A 128 -16.56 9.06 0.42
N PRO A 129 -17.15 7.89 0.73
CA PRO A 129 -16.62 6.62 0.24
C PRO A 129 -16.59 6.63 -1.28
N GLY A 130 -15.42 6.70 -1.87
CA GLY A 130 -15.26 6.30 -3.27
C GLY A 130 -15.48 4.79 -3.39
N PRO A 131 -16.03 4.30 -4.51
CA PRO A 131 -16.17 2.87 -4.67
C PRO A 131 -14.79 2.22 -4.51
N ILE A 132 -14.70 1.23 -3.63
CA ILE A 132 -13.56 0.33 -3.58
C ILE A 132 -13.59 -0.42 -4.91
N ILE A 133 -12.79 0.03 -5.88
CA ILE A 133 -12.64 -0.68 -7.13
C ILE A 133 -11.69 -1.84 -6.83
N ALA A 134 -12.26 -2.98 -6.43
CA ALA A 134 -11.53 -4.22 -6.58
C ALA A 134 -11.11 -4.31 -8.05
N PRO A 135 -9.82 -4.48 -8.38
CA PRO A 135 -9.44 -4.67 -9.77
C PRO A 135 -10.27 -5.86 -10.28
N SER A 136 -11.07 -5.62 -11.32
CA SER A 136 -11.76 -6.71 -11.99
C SER A 136 -10.67 -7.62 -12.56
N ILE A 137 -10.39 -8.72 -11.87
CA ILE A 137 -9.65 -9.83 -12.47
C ILE A 137 -10.46 -10.17 -13.71
N PRO A 138 -9.87 -10.14 -14.94
CA PRO A 138 -10.62 -10.47 -16.14
C PRO A 138 -11.30 -11.81 -15.91
N GLU A 139 -12.63 -11.80 -15.95
CA GLU A 139 -13.42 -13.00 -15.67
C GLU A 139 -13.02 -14.13 -16.64
N PRO A 140 -13.18 -15.40 -16.25
CA PRO A 140 -12.86 -16.54 -17.12
C PRO A 140 -13.45 -16.43 -18.53
N GLU A 141 -14.55 -15.69 -18.67
CA GLU A 141 -15.17 -15.37 -19.95
C GLU A 141 -14.27 -14.57 -20.90
N THR A 142 -13.43 -13.66 -20.38
CA THR A 142 -12.47 -12.91 -21.21
C THR A 142 -11.41 -13.85 -21.80
N TYR A 143 -10.95 -14.84 -21.04
CA TYR A 143 -10.03 -15.86 -21.54
C TYR A 143 -10.73 -16.82 -22.50
N ALA A 144 -11.99 -17.17 -22.25
CA ALA A 144 -12.79 -18.01 -23.15
C ALA A 144 -13.03 -17.30 -24.50
N MET A 145 -13.30 -15.99 -24.49
CA MET A 145 -13.44 -15.19 -25.71
C MET A 145 -12.11 -15.10 -26.48
N LEU A 146 -10.99 -14.91 -25.80
CA LEU A 146 -9.65 -14.87 -26.43
C LEU A 146 -9.31 -16.23 -27.07
N LEU A 147 -9.54 -17.34 -26.37
CA LEU A 147 -9.29 -18.68 -26.86
C LEU A 147 -10.20 -19.05 -28.02
N SER A 148 -11.48 -18.65 -27.98
CA SER A 148 -12.41 -18.89 -29.07
C SER A 148 -12.03 -18.09 -30.33
N GLY A 149 -11.60 -16.85 -30.17
CA GLY A 149 -11.09 -16.02 -31.29
C GLY A 149 -9.85 -16.61 -31.94
N LEU A 150 -8.87 -17.07 -31.14
CA LEU A 150 -7.67 -17.74 -31.63
C LEU A 150 -7.97 -19.07 -32.29
N GLY A 151 -8.93 -19.83 -31.77
CA GLY A 151 -9.41 -21.08 -32.35
C GLY A 151 -10.04 -20.87 -33.76
N LEU A 152 -10.85 -19.80 -33.90
CA LEU A 152 -11.46 -19.45 -35.17
C LEU A 152 -10.43 -19.05 -36.23
N LEU A 153 -9.43 -18.27 -35.85
CA LEU A 153 -8.33 -17.87 -36.75
C LEU A 153 -7.51 -19.08 -37.19
N GLY A 154 -7.21 -20.02 -36.29
CA GLY A 154 -6.49 -21.26 -36.59
C GLY A 154 -7.29 -22.16 -37.54
N PHE A 155 -8.59 -22.26 -37.36
CA PHE A 155 -9.50 -23.03 -38.23
C PHE A 155 -9.57 -22.41 -39.64
N MET A 156 -9.69 -21.08 -39.75
CA MET A 156 -9.73 -20.39 -41.05
C MET A 156 -8.39 -20.51 -41.80
N ALA A 157 -7.27 -20.44 -41.13
CA ALA A 157 -5.94 -20.63 -41.72
C ALA A 157 -5.76 -22.06 -42.26
N ARG A 158 -6.31 -23.07 -41.57
CA ARG A 158 -6.24 -24.48 -42.00
C ARG A 158 -7.10 -24.73 -43.23
N ARG A 159 -8.29 -24.11 -43.33
CA ARG A 159 -9.17 -24.21 -44.49
C ARG A 159 -8.55 -23.62 -45.77
N ARG A 160 -7.82 -22.50 -45.65
CA ARG A 160 -7.12 -21.89 -46.80
C ARG A 160 -6.04 -22.79 -47.37
N LYS A 161 -5.31 -23.53 -46.53
CA LYS A 161 -4.29 -24.51 -47.01
C LYS A 161 -4.89 -25.73 -47.68
N ALA A 162 -6.11 -26.14 -47.34
CA ALA A 162 -6.78 -27.27 -47.96
C ALA A 162 -7.47 -26.94 -49.32
N ALA A 163 -7.64 -25.64 -49.63
CA ALA A 163 -8.23 -25.20 -50.90
C ALA A 163 -7.18 -24.90 -52.01
N THR A 164 -5.88 -25.03 -51.71
CA THR A 164 -4.75 -24.80 -52.62
C THR A 164 -3.93 -26.07 -52.90
N ALA A 165 -4.42 -27.24 -52.51
CA ALA A 165 -3.92 -28.57 -52.87
C ALA A 165 -4.99 -29.30 -53.74
#